data_e935a819889fec936b17ff8b84801d37
#
_entry.id   e935a819889fec936b17ff8b84801d37
#
_cell.length_a   1.000
_cell.length_b   1.000
_cell.length_c   1.000
_cell.angle_alpha   90.00
_cell.angle_beta   90.00
_cell.angle_gamma   90.00
#
_symmetry.space_group_name_H-M   'P 1'
#
loop_
_entity.id
_entity.type
_entity.pdbx_description
1 polymer ?
#
loop_
_entity_poly.entity_id
_entity_poly.type
_entity_poly.pdbx_seq_one_letter_code
_entity_poly.pdbx_strand_id
1 'polypeptide(L)'
;MIIFDDDAKRIGLVVADEKQATMEYFKDWHLVKLTWNKFEVYWANQGIINLYILFCGCGEVQAASGTQYLIDNFNVDQIINYGVVGGINPEFKTGDVVLVSDIIPYQYDLSPLGYEKATLPKNIDKYLDVDAERLCELMEKIDLPLASCASGDKFLLPDDKKQLWEKYETDICDMESYGIAYTCNLNRIPYVMIKAVSDDSNDGAEKYRETLYEASLKCLRYLERVIL
;
A
#
# COMPACT_ATOMS: atom_id res chain seq x y z
N MET A 1 -10.38 7.44 -28.88
CA MET A 1 -10.45 8.61 -27.99
C MET A 1 -11.46 8.23 -26.92
N ILE A 2 -10.98 7.93 -25.72
CA ILE A 2 -11.87 7.63 -24.58
C ILE A 2 -12.37 9.00 -24.09
N ILE A 3 -13.67 9.25 -24.19
CA ILE A 3 -14.29 10.44 -23.61
C ILE A 3 -14.43 10.13 -22.12
N PHE A 4 -13.65 10.79 -21.28
CA PHE A 4 -13.81 10.71 -19.83
C PHE A 4 -15.03 11.57 -19.46
N ASP A 5 -15.93 10.99 -18.69
CA ASP A 5 -16.97 11.71 -18.00
C ASP A 5 -16.29 12.57 -16.91
N ASP A 6 -16.49 13.89 -16.93
CA ASP A 6 -15.84 14.81 -15.98
C ASP A 6 -16.30 14.58 -14.54
N ASP A 7 -17.45 13.91 -14.34
CA ASP A 7 -17.99 13.55 -13.01
C ASP A 7 -17.54 12.17 -12.53
N ALA A 8 -16.75 11.41 -13.33
CA ALA A 8 -16.31 10.07 -12.98
C ALA A 8 -15.10 10.10 -12.05
N LYS A 9 -15.22 9.42 -10.90
CA LYS A 9 -14.14 9.21 -9.95
C LYS A 9 -13.04 8.32 -10.56
N ARG A 10 -11.78 8.76 -10.50
CA ARG A 10 -10.62 8.05 -11.03
C ARG A 10 -9.77 7.52 -9.89
N ILE A 11 -9.75 6.21 -9.73
CA ILE A 11 -9.03 5.53 -8.66
C ILE A 11 -7.81 4.84 -9.23
N GLY A 12 -6.62 5.16 -8.70
CA GLY A 12 -5.39 4.43 -8.95
C GLY A 12 -5.19 3.34 -7.91
N LEU A 13 -5.07 2.09 -8.35
CA LEU A 13 -4.73 0.95 -7.51
C LEU A 13 -3.27 0.55 -7.77
N VAL A 14 -2.41 0.76 -6.79
CA VAL A 14 -0.98 0.39 -6.84
C VAL A 14 -0.81 -0.98 -6.20
N VAL A 15 -0.24 -1.93 -6.95
CA VAL A 15 -0.04 -3.32 -6.54
C VAL A 15 1.41 -3.73 -6.77
N ALA A 16 2.03 -4.38 -5.81
CA ALA A 16 3.41 -4.85 -5.91
C ALA A 16 3.51 -6.25 -6.54
N ASP A 17 3.33 -7.30 -5.76
CA ASP A 17 3.55 -8.71 -6.15
C ASP A 17 2.24 -9.53 -6.27
N GLU A 18 1.10 -8.96 -5.88
CA GLU A 18 -0.20 -9.63 -5.76
C GLU A 18 -0.94 -9.76 -7.09
N LYS A 19 -0.24 -9.73 -8.22
CA LYS A 19 -0.82 -9.69 -9.56
C LYS A 19 -1.80 -10.83 -9.83
N GLN A 20 -1.46 -12.07 -9.44
CA GLN A 20 -2.32 -13.22 -9.69
C GLN A 20 -3.69 -13.05 -9.00
N ALA A 21 -3.69 -12.73 -7.72
CA ALA A 21 -4.92 -12.52 -6.95
C ALA A 21 -5.74 -11.33 -7.50
N THR A 22 -5.06 -10.22 -7.85
CA THR A 22 -5.68 -9.04 -8.46
C THR A 22 -6.43 -9.39 -9.74
N MET A 23 -5.73 -10.03 -10.67
CA MET A 23 -6.30 -10.35 -12.00
C MET A 23 -7.46 -11.33 -11.89
N GLU A 24 -7.42 -12.27 -10.94
CA GLU A 24 -8.51 -13.19 -10.70
C GLU A 24 -9.70 -12.50 -10.05
N TYR A 25 -9.46 -11.64 -9.07
CA TYR A 25 -10.52 -10.91 -8.38
C TYR A 25 -11.30 -9.99 -9.32
N PHE A 26 -10.61 -9.23 -10.14
CA PHE A 26 -11.21 -8.28 -11.08
C PHE A 26 -11.55 -8.85 -12.46
N LYS A 27 -11.53 -10.18 -12.65
CA LYS A 27 -11.78 -10.81 -13.96
C LYS A 27 -13.10 -10.42 -14.62
N ASP A 28 -14.14 -10.20 -13.81
CA ASP A 28 -15.48 -9.84 -14.29
C ASP A 28 -15.66 -8.33 -14.51
N TRP A 29 -14.64 -7.52 -14.23
CA TRP A 29 -14.64 -6.07 -14.47
C TRP A 29 -14.23 -5.68 -15.90
N HIS A 30 -14.04 -6.65 -16.79
CA HIS A 30 -13.66 -6.41 -18.18
C HIS A 30 -12.40 -5.54 -18.34
N LEU A 31 -11.34 -5.92 -17.62
CA LEU A 31 -10.07 -5.19 -17.60
C LEU A 31 -9.47 -5.01 -19.00
N VAL A 32 -9.19 -3.78 -19.37
CA VAL A 32 -8.50 -3.40 -20.60
C VAL A 32 -7.05 -3.08 -20.29
N LYS A 33 -6.13 -3.81 -20.90
CA LYS A 33 -4.69 -3.52 -20.74
C LYS A 33 -4.31 -2.24 -21.47
N LEU A 34 -3.81 -1.27 -20.72
CA LEU A 34 -3.31 0.00 -21.21
C LEU A 34 -1.77 -0.06 -21.23
N THR A 35 -1.17 -0.70 -22.21
CA THR A 35 0.29 -0.85 -22.22
C THR A 35 0.98 0.30 -22.92
N TRP A 36 1.83 1.01 -22.19
CA TRP A 36 2.88 1.85 -22.75
C TRP A 36 4.15 1.74 -21.91
N ASN A 37 5.09 0.99 -22.37
CA ASN A 37 6.54 0.99 -22.13
C ASN A 37 7.15 1.02 -20.71
N LYS A 38 6.46 1.41 -19.63
CA LYS A 38 7.09 1.51 -18.29
C LYS A 38 6.45 0.57 -17.27
N PHE A 39 5.14 0.66 -17.11
CA PHE A 39 4.37 -0.14 -16.16
C PHE A 39 3.26 -0.89 -16.86
N GLU A 40 2.90 -2.03 -16.32
CA GLU A 40 1.71 -2.77 -16.74
C GLU A 40 0.50 -2.16 -16.03
N VAL A 41 -0.37 -1.52 -16.81
CA VAL A 41 -1.59 -0.85 -16.30
C VAL A 41 -2.81 -1.48 -16.95
N TYR A 42 -3.84 -1.72 -16.14
CA TYR A 42 -5.16 -2.14 -16.58
C TYR A 42 -6.19 -1.10 -16.16
N TRP A 43 -7.19 -0.92 -17.00
CA TRP A 43 -8.32 -0.03 -16.74
C TRP A 43 -9.62 -0.81 -16.77
N ALA A 44 -10.53 -0.45 -15.87
CA ALA A 44 -11.93 -0.88 -15.89
C ALA A 44 -12.84 0.30 -15.54
N ASN A 45 -14.06 0.26 -16.07
CA ASN A 45 -15.11 1.19 -15.72
C ASN A 45 -16.26 0.45 -15.03
N GLN A 46 -16.70 0.98 -13.90
CA GLN A 46 -17.88 0.51 -13.17
C GLN A 46 -18.77 1.74 -12.87
N GLY A 47 -19.62 2.08 -13.84
CA GLY A 47 -20.50 3.24 -13.73
C GLY A 47 -19.71 4.56 -13.64
N ILE A 48 -19.77 5.22 -12.49
CA ILE A 48 -19.07 6.48 -12.23
C ILE A 48 -17.60 6.29 -11.81
N ILE A 49 -17.10 5.04 -11.72
CA ILE A 49 -15.75 4.74 -11.26
C ILE A 49 -14.89 4.27 -12.44
N ASN A 50 -13.76 4.95 -12.64
CA ASN A 50 -12.67 4.50 -13.48
C ASN A 50 -11.55 3.97 -12.58
N LEU A 51 -11.30 2.67 -12.62
CA LEU A 51 -10.22 2.01 -11.86
C LEU A 51 -9.01 1.79 -12.77
N TYR A 52 -7.84 2.26 -12.33
CA TYR A 52 -6.55 2.06 -12.99
C TYR A 52 -5.68 1.20 -12.10
N ILE A 53 -5.44 -0.06 -12.47
CA ILE A 53 -4.61 -1.01 -11.72
C ILE A 53 -3.21 -1.00 -12.30
N LEU A 54 -2.22 -0.63 -11.50
CA LEU A 54 -0.81 -0.60 -11.89
C LEU A 54 -0.02 -1.63 -11.09
N PHE A 55 0.73 -2.47 -11.78
CA PHE A 55 1.69 -3.39 -11.17
C PHE A 55 3.07 -2.74 -11.17
N CYS A 56 3.52 -2.30 -9.98
CA CYS A 56 4.80 -1.59 -9.83
C CYS A 56 5.99 -2.53 -9.61
N GLY A 57 5.77 -3.73 -9.07
CA GLY A 57 6.83 -4.58 -8.51
C GLY A 57 7.22 -4.15 -7.09
N CYS A 58 8.12 -4.91 -6.46
CA CYS A 58 8.53 -4.68 -5.09
C CYS A 58 9.54 -3.52 -4.96
N GLY A 59 9.42 -2.79 -3.86
CA GLY A 59 10.37 -1.76 -3.44
C GLY A 59 9.87 -0.32 -3.56
N GLU A 60 10.36 0.54 -2.68
CA GLU A 60 9.91 1.93 -2.53
C GLU A 60 10.07 2.77 -3.80
N VAL A 61 11.19 2.61 -4.50
CA VAL A 61 11.45 3.37 -5.74
C VAL A 61 10.46 3.00 -6.84
N GLN A 62 10.13 1.72 -6.97
CA GLN A 62 9.19 1.21 -7.97
C GLN A 62 7.76 1.65 -7.62
N ALA A 63 7.38 1.55 -6.36
CA ALA A 63 6.09 1.97 -5.85
C ALA A 63 5.88 3.49 -6.01
N ALA A 64 6.86 4.30 -5.64
CA ALA A 64 6.83 5.76 -5.83
C ALA A 64 6.72 6.14 -7.32
N SER A 65 7.54 5.50 -8.18
CA SER A 65 7.52 5.76 -9.62
C SER A 65 6.19 5.34 -10.27
N GLY A 66 5.61 4.22 -9.85
CA GLY A 66 4.31 3.74 -10.31
C GLY A 66 3.18 4.65 -9.88
N THR A 67 3.21 5.11 -8.63
CA THR A 67 2.23 6.07 -8.08
C THR A 67 2.26 7.38 -8.85
N GLN A 68 3.46 7.96 -9.05
CA GLN A 68 3.60 9.19 -9.83
C GLN A 68 3.12 8.99 -11.28
N TYR A 69 3.41 7.83 -11.87
CA TYR A 69 2.95 7.52 -13.22
C TYR A 69 1.41 7.51 -13.34
N LEU A 70 0.70 6.96 -12.34
CA LEU A 70 -0.77 6.99 -12.31
C LEU A 70 -1.29 8.43 -12.19
N ILE A 71 -0.70 9.24 -11.33
CA ILE A 71 -1.07 10.64 -11.13
C ILE A 71 -0.92 11.43 -12.42
N ASP A 72 0.25 11.36 -13.06
CA ASP A 72 0.59 12.18 -14.23
C ASP A 72 -0.15 11.77 -15.51
N ASN A 73 -0.47 10.50 -15.69
CA ASN A 73 -0.99 9.99 -16.96
C ASN A 73 -2.49 9.72 -16.95
N PHE A 74 -3.08 9.50 -15.77
CA PHE A 74 -4.50 9.13 -15.67
C PHE A 74 -5.30 10.12 -14.81
N ASN A 75 -4.66 11.15 -14.25
CA ASN A 75 -5.29 12.18 -13.40
C ASN A 75 -6.15 11.53 -12.31
N VAL A 76 -5.59 10.58 -11.59
CA VAL A 76 -6.31 9.89 -10.53
C VAL A 76 -6.64 10.83 -9.36
N ASP A 77 -7.83 10.70 -8.81
CA ASP A 77 -8.35 11.54 -7.71
C ASP A 77 -7.97 10.95 -6.35
N GLN A 78 -7.63 9.67 -6.32
CA GLN A 78 -7.26 8.91 -5.13
C GLN A 78 -6.34 7.76 -5.50
N ILE A 79 -5.39 7.47 -4.62
CA ILE A 79 -4.59 6.25 -4.67
C ILE A 79 -5.08 5.27 -3.62
N ILE A 80 -5.22 4.02 -4.01
CA ILE A 80 -5.40 2.90 -3.10
C ILE A 80 -4.21 1.97 -3.27
N ASN A 81 -3.63 1.53 -2.17
CA ASN A 81 -2.68 0.43 -2.17
C ASN A 81 -3.27 -0.71 -1.34
N TYR A 82 -3.22 -1.91 -1.88
CA TYR A 82 -3.41 -3.11 -1.11
C TYR A 82 -2.23 -4.04 -1.33
N GLY A 83 -1.99 -4.91 -0.38
CA GLY A 83 -0.92 -5.89 -0.49
C GLY A 83 -0.74 -6.69 0.78
N VAL A 84 0.22 -7.61 0.74
CA VAL A 84 0.58 -8.40 1.92
C VAL A 84 1.75 -7.77 2.66
N VAL A 85 1.82 -8.02 3.96
CA VAL A 85 2.81 -7.44 4.88
C VAL A 85 3.32 -8.46 5.86
N GLY A 86 4.53 -8.27 6.38
CA GLY A 86 5.02 -8.98 7.55
C GLY A 86 4.45 -8.39 8.84
N GLY A 87 3.95 -9.24 9.74
CA GLY A 87 3.58 -8.82 11.10
C GLY A 87 4.83 -8.60 11.95
N ILE A 88 4.90 -7.47 12.66
CA ILE A 88 5.95 -7.14 13.64
C ILE A 88 5.40 -7.29 15.05
N ASN A 89 4.27 -6.63 15.34
CA ASN A 89 3.56 -6.75 16.61
C ASN A 89 3.01 -8.18 16.75
N PRO A 90 3.36 -8.91 17.86
CA PRO A 90 2.88 -10.28 18.09
C PRO A 90 1.37 -10.46 18.19
N GLU A 91 0.60 -9.38 18.34
CA GLU A 91 -0.86 -9.43 18.36
C GLU A 91 -1.45 -9.70 16.97
N PHE A 92 -0.82 -9.21 15.92
CA PHE A 92 -1.24 -9.48 14.54
C PHE A 92 -0.76 -10.83 14.04
N LYS A 93 -1.67 -11.60 13.47
CA LYS A 93 -1.43 -12.96 12.99
C LYS A 93 -1.60 -13.07 11.49
N THR A 94 -0.97 -14.09 10.92
CA THR A 94 -1.15 -14.43 9.51
C THR A 94 -2.62 -14.51 9.14
N GLY A 95 -3.00 -13.72 8.15
CA GLY A 95 -4.37 -13.59 7.66
C GLY A 95 -5.18 -12.46 8.28
N ASP A 96 -4.66 -11.71 9.25
CA ASP A 96 -5.31 -10.49 9.72
C ASP A 96 -5.26 -9.41 8.63
N VAL A 97 -6.31 -8.60 8.53
CA VAL A 97 -6.37 -7.47 7.60
C VAL A 97 -6.46 -6.20 8.41
N VAL A 98 -5.70 -5.20 8.00
CA VAL A 98 -5.56 -3.92 8.72
C VAL A 98 -5.67 -2.72 7.77
N LEU A 99 -6.03 -1.57 8.34
CA LEU A 99 -5.83 -0.26 7.71
C LEU A 99 -4.53 0.34 8.23
N VAL A 100 -3.71 0.86 7.34
CA VAL A 100 -2.48 1.58 7.72
C VAL A 100 -2.86 2.97 8.24
N SER A 101 -2.42 3.29 9.46
CA SER A 101 -2.64 4.61 10.08
C SER A 101 -1.48 5.57 9.85
N ASP A 102 -0.26 5.06 9.91
CA ASP A 102 0.97 5.83 9.80
C ASP A 102 2.13 4.97 9.27
N ILE A 103 3.13 5.63 8.69
CA ILE A 103 4.23 4.95 8.00
C ILE A 103 5.56 5.58 8.40
N ILE A 104 6.53 4.73 8.76
CA ILE A 104 7.90 5.13 9.10
C ILE A 104 8.91 4.56 8.10
N PRO A 105 9.82 5.38 7.52
CA PRO A 105 10.90 4.90 6.66
C PRO A 105 12.06 4.36 7.51
N TYR A 106 11.93 3.16 8.04
CA TYR A 106 12.84 2.62 9.06
C TYR A 106 14.31 2.51 8.62
N GLN A 107 14.58 2.44 7.32
CA GLN A 107 15.93 2.39 6.76
C GLN A 107 16.58 3.75 6.57
N TYR A 108 15.80 4.84 6.65
CA TYR A 108 16.34 6.18 6.48
C TYR A 108 17.19 6.59 7.70
N ASP A 109 18.49 6.77 7.50
CA ASP A 109 19.43 7.02 8.59
C ASP A 109 20.38 8.19 8.27
N LEU A 110 20.12 9.33 8.88
CA LEU A 110 21.02 10.48 8.90
C LEU A 110 21.61 10.73 10.31
N SER A 111 21.64 9.72 11.17
CA SER A 111 22.19 9.83 12.52
C SER A 111 23.66 10.30 12.56
N PRO A 112 24.53 9.96 11.58
CA PRO A 112 25.88 10.53 11.52
C PRO A 112 25.90 12.05 11.32
N LEU A 113 24.80 12.66 10.85
CA LEU A 113 24.62 14.09 10.69
C LEU A 113 23.85 14.74 11.86
N GLY A 114 23.58 13.99 12.91
CA GLY A 114 22.90 14.46 14.12
C GLY A 114 21.36 14.41 14.07
N TYR A 115 20.78 13.76 13.08
CA TYR A 115 19.33 13.55 13.01
C TYR A 115 18.92 12.24 13.71
N GLU A 116 17.68 12.18 14.17
CA GLU A 116 17.11 10.92 14.63
C GLU A 116 16.93 9.96 13.43
N LYS A 117 17.14 8.65 13.65
CA LYS A 117 16.88 7.63 12.62
C LYS A 117 15.41 7.64 12.21
N ALA A 118 15.15 7.29 10.96
CA ALA A 118 13.82 7.30 10.36
C ALA A 118 13.15 8.70 10.35
N THR A 119 13.94 9.77 10.44
CA THR A 119 13.46 11.15 10.40
C THR A 119 14.04 11.88 9.20
N LEU A 120 13.15 12.47 8.38
CA LEU A 120 13.55 13.29 7.24
C LEU A 120 13.87 14.73 7.68
N PRO A 121 15.01 15.30 7.25
CA PRO A 121 15.31 16.69 7.54
C PRO A 121 14.38 17.62 6.75
N LYS A 122 13.89 18.67 7.43
CA LYS A 122 13.06 19.76 6.91
C LYS A 122 11.62 19.39 6.49
N ASN A 123 10.70 19.65 7.38
CA ASN A 123 9.25 19.76 7.17
C ASN A 123 8.49 18.46 6.79
N ILE A 124 9.09 17.31 6.98
CA ILE A 124 8.37 16.04 6.90
C ILE A 124 8.51 15.38 8.26
N ASP A 125 7.39 15.07 8.87
CA ASP A 125 7.33 14.39 10.17
C ASP A 125 7.97 12.99 10.07
N LYS A 126 8.39 12.44 11.20
CA LYS A 126 8.95 11.09 11.30
C LYS A 126 7.99 10.05 10.72
N TYR A 127 6.72 10.27 10.93
CA TYR A 127 5.63 9.44 10.43
C TYR A 127 4.90 10.18 9.31
N LEU A 128 4.55 9.46 8.24
CA LEU A 128 3.58 9.93 7.27
C LEU A 128 2.20 9.41 7.69
N ASP A 129 1.43 10.28 8.33
CA ASP A 129 0.07 9.94 8.73
C ASP A 129 -0.84 9.83 7.51
N VAL A 130 -1.69 8.83 7.48
CA VAL A 130 -2.83 8.81 6.58
C VAL A 130 -3.84 9.84 7.09
N ASP A 131 -4.49 10.56 6.18
CA ASP A 131 -5.46 11.59 6.53
C ASP A 131 -6.50 11.08 7.53
N ALA A 132 -6.56 11.70 8.71
CA ALA A 132 -7.38 11.22 9.83
C ALA A 132 -8.88 11.26 9.52
N GLU A 133 -9.36 12.27 8.76
CA GLU A 133 -10.76 12.36 8.36
C GLU A 133 -11.11 11.19 7.43
N ARG A 134 -10.22 10.88 6.48
CA ARG A 134 -10.37 9.76 5.58
C ARG A 134 -10.34 8.41 6.29
N LEU A 135 -9.46 8.24 7.28
CA LEU A 135 -9.44 7.03 8.11
C LEU A 135 -10.75 6.84 8.87
N CYS A 136 -11.28 7.91 9.48
CA CYS A 136 -12.57 7.86 10.18
C CYS A 136 -13.72 7.45 9.25
N GLU A 137 -13.82 8.06 8.05
CA GLU A 137 -14.82 7.68 7.04
C GLU A 137 -14.73 6.20 6.64
N LEU A 138 -13.50 5.67 6.54
CA LEU A 138 -13.29 4.27 6.19
C LEU A 138 -13.63 3.34 7.34
N MET A 139 -13.27 3.68 8.57
CA MET A 139 -13.62 2.88 9.76
C MET A 139 -15.13 2.77 9.96
N GLU A 140 -15.91 3.76 9.53
CA GLU A 140 -17.38 3.66 9.54
C GLU A 140 -17.91 2.64 8.51
N LYS A 141 -17.16 2.42 7.42
CA LYS A 141 -17.56 1.50 6.33
C LYS A 141 -17.02 0.09 6.50
N ILE A 142 -15.82 -0.02 7.05
CA ILE A 142 -15.10 -1.30 7.21
C ILE A 142 -14.56 -1.41 8.63
N ASP A 143 -14.90 -2.51 9.30
CA ASP A 143 -14.43 -2.83 10.64
C ASP A 143 -13.07 -3.54 10.52
N LEU A 144 -11.99 -2.73 10.48
CA LEU A 144 -10.61 -3.20 10.43
C LEU A 144 -9.78 -2.47 11.49
N PRO A 145 -8.85 -3.17 12.17
CA PRO A 145 -7.92 -2.52 13.09
C PRO A 145 -6.96 -1.60 12.33
N LEU A 146 -6.51 -0.55 13.02
CA LEU A 146 -5.44 0.31 12.55
C LEU A 146 -4.08 -0.32 12.86
N ALA A 147 -3.09 -0.10 11.99
CA ALA A 147 -1.73 -0.56 12.18
C ALA A 147 -0.72 0.45 11.65
N SER A 148 0.36 0.67 12.41
CA SER A 148 1.53 1.41 11.98
C SER A 148 2.45 0.54 11.10
N CYS A 149 3.00 1.11 10.03
CA CYS A 149 3.82 0.37 9.05
C CYS A 149 5.28 0.85 9.03
N ALA A 150 6.22 -0.07 9.23
CA ALA A 150 7.63 0.14 8.95
C ALA A 150 7.93 -0.22 7.49
N SER A 151 8.18 0.78 6.63
CA SER A 151 8.44 0.58 5.21
C SER A 151 9.93 0.74 4.86
N GLY A 152 10.44 -0.12 3.96
CA GLY A 152 11.84 -0.07 3.51
C GLY A 152 12.24 -1.26 2.65
N ASP A 153 13.25 -1.10 1.79
CA ASP A 153 13.66 -2.04 0.75
C ASP A 153 14.38 -3.32 1.28
N LYS A 154 13.77 -3.97 2.28
CA LYS A 154 14.29 -5.22 2.84
C LYS A 154 13.16 -6.14 3.28
N PHE A 155 13.19 -7.40 2.82
CA PHE A 155 12.36 -8.46 3.40
C PHE A 155 12.86 -8.80 4.80
N LEU A 156 12.02 -8.60 5.82
CA LEU A 156 12.40 -8.75 7.22
C LEU A 156 12.25 -10.21 7.69
N LEU A 157 13.30 -10.70 8.35
CA LEU A 157 13.28 -11.98 9.06
C LEU A 157 12.89 -11.76 10.55
N PRO A 158 12.57 -12.83 11.31
CA PRO A 158 12.11 -12.69 12.70
C PRO A 158 12.99 -11.81 13.60
N ASP A 159 14.31 -11.93 13.49
CA ASP A 159 15.24 -11.11 14.29
C ASP A 159 15.17 -9.62 13.90
N ASP A 160 15.00 -9.30 12.61
CA ASP A 160 14.82 -7.93 12.14
C ASP A 160 13.49 -7.36 12.66
N LYS A 161 12.39 -8.12 12.56
CA LYS A 161 11.06 -7.75 13.05
C LYS A 161 11.10 -7.43 14.54
N LYS A 162 11.74 -8.28 15.32
CA LYS A 162 11.94 -8.08 16.76
C LYS A 162 12.68 -6.77 17.06
N GLN A 163 13.77 -6.48 16.33
CA GLN A 163 14.53 -5.23 16.50
C GLN A 163 13.70 -4.00 16.17
N LEU A 164 12.84 -4.07 15.15
CA LEU A 164 11.95 -2.96 14.81
C LEU A 164 10.87 -2.76 15.86
N TRP A 165 10.30 -3.84 16.39
CA TRP A 165 9.35 -3.78 17.50
C TRP A 165 9.94 -3.11 18.74
N GLU A 166 11.11 -3.57 19.17
CA GLU A 166 11.80 -3.02 20.34
C GLU A 166 12.17 -1.53 20.17
N LYS A 167 12.36 -1.07 18.92
CA LYS A 167 12.84 0.27 18.65
C LYS A 167 11.76 1.27 18.29
N TYR A 168 10.76 0.86 17.55
CA TYR A 168 9.78 1.76 16.97
C TYR A 168 8.34 1.42 17.34
N GLU A 169 8.10 0.25 17.95
CA GLU A 169 6.77 -0.24 18.31
C GLU A 169 5.78 -0.24 17.11
N THR A 170 6.30 -0.49 15.89
CA THR A 170 5.49 -0.56 14.67
C THR A 170 4.83 -1.93 14.53
N ASP A 171 3.62 -1.97 13.98
CA ASP A 171 2.80 -3.18 13.95
C ASP A 171 3.11 -4.12 12.80
N ILE A 172 3.36 -3.57 11.62
CA ILE A 172 3.59 -4.33 10.37
C ILE A 172 4.77 -3.76 9.58
N CYS A 173 5.23 -4.50 8.57
CA CYS A 173 6.28 -4.05 7.67
C CYS A 173 6.01 -4.42 6.21
N ASP A 174 6.46 -3.53 5.32
CA ASP A 174 6.45 -3.74 3.87
C ASP A 174 7.62 -3.06 3.16
N MET A 175 7.57 -3.05 1.82
CA MET A 175 8.62 -2.47 0.99
C MET A 175 8.11 -1.35 0.06
N GLU A 176 6.88 -0.86 0.21
CA GLU A 176 6.23 0.04 -0.75
C GLU A 176 5.52 1.23 -0.12
N SER A 177 4.97 1.08 1.07
CA SER A 177 4.03 2.04 1.67
C SER A 177 4.61 3.44 1.78
N TYR A 178 5.88 3.59 2.18
CA TYR A 178 6.49 4.90 2.30
C TYR A 178 6.64 5.60 0.94
N GLY A 179 7.09 4.88 -0.08
CA GLY A 179 7.24 5.43 -1.44
C GLY A 179 5.91 5.92 -2.00
N ILE A 180 4.82 5.17 -1.78
CA ILE A 180 3.46 5.55 -2.21
C ILE A 180 2.98 6.77 -1.43
N ALA A 181 3.02 6.73 -0.10
CA ALA A 181 2.54 7.79 0.77
C ALA A 181 3.28 9.12 0.53
N TYR A 182 4.61 9.05 0.44
CA TYR A 182 5.45 10.22 0.15
C TYR A 182 5.06 10.87 -1.19
N THR A 183 4.87 10.04 -2.24
CA THR A 183 4.46 10.52 -3.56
C THR A 183 3.07 11.15 -3.52
N CYS A 184 2.11 10.54 -2.84
CA CYS A 184 0.76 11.07 -2.69
C CYS A 184 0.77 12.41 -1.95
N ASN A 185 1.52 12.53 -0.85
CA ASN A 185 1.62 13.76 -0.08
C ASN A 185 2.24 14.90 -0.89
N LEU A 186 3.30 14.64 -1.67
CA LEU A 186 3.89 15.63 -2.58
C LEU A 186 2.89 16.16 -3.62
N ASN A 187 2.01 15.30 -4.12
CA ASN A 187 1.01 15.64 -5.13
C ASN A 187 -0.34 16.06 -4.53
N ARG A 188 -0.50 16.00 -3.21
CA ARG A 188 -1.77 16.26 -2.50
C ARG A 188 -2.91 15.37 -2.98
N ILE A 189 -2.61 14.13 -3.29
CA ILE A 189 -3.58 13.11 -3.67
C ILE A 189 -3.91 12.28 -2.42
N PRO A 190 -5.19 12.15 -2.05
CA PRO A 190 -5.59 11.29 -0.94
C PRO A 190 -5.26 9.83 -1.23
N TYR A 191 -4.86 9.11 -0.19
CA TYR A 191 -4.53 7.69 -0.33
C TYR A 191 -5.06 6.86 0.84
N VAL A 192 -5.19 5.57 0.59
CA VAL A 192 -5.61 4.55 1.56
C VAL A 192 -4.78 3.30 1.35
N MET A 193 -4.42 2.63 2.43
CA MET A 193 -3.68 1.38 2.39
C MET A 193 -4.38 0.30 3.22
N ILE A 194 -4.75 -0.80 2.56
CA ILE A 194 -5.31 -1.99 3.19
C ILE A 194 -4.29 -3.10 3.05
N LYS A 195 -3.90 -3.70 4.16
CA LYS A 195 -2.85 -4.72 4.17
C LYS A 195 -3.32 -6.00 4.85
N ALA A 196 -2.83 -7.14 4.37
CA ALA A 196 -3.07 -8.43 5.00
C ALA A 196 -1.74 -9.04 5.48
N VAL A 197 -1.70 -9.53 6.70
CA VAL A 197 -0.51 -10.18 7.25
C VAL A 197 -0.29 -11.53 6.56
N SER A 198 0.81 -11.68 5.85
CA SER A 198 1.23 -12.92 5.19
C SER A 198 2.06 -13.82 6.08
N ASP A 199 2.89 -13.21 6.92
CA ASP A 199 3.84 -13.88 7.81
C ASP A 199 3.94 -13.09 9.12
N ASP A 200 3.71 -13.75 10.24
CA ASP A 200 3.70 -13.08 11.54
C ASP A 200 5.13 -12.81 12.09
N SER A 201 5.22 -12.32 13.31
CA SER A 201 6.50 -11.92 13.92
C SER A 201 7.55 -13.03 14.03
N ASN A 202 7.13 -14.29 13.97
CA ASN A 202 8.00 -15.48 14.06
C ASN A 202 8.23 -16.16 12.71
N ASP A 203 7.52 -15.73 11.67
CA ASP A 203 7.57 -16.31 10.35
C ASP A 203 8.53 -15.54 9.42
N GLY A 204 8.85 -16.16 8.28
CA GLY A 204 9.71 -15.59 7.24
C GLY A 204 9.25 -15.95 5.83
N ALA A 205 10.21 -15.98 4.89
CA ALA A 205 9.95 -16.09 3.46
C ALA A 205 9.20 -17.37 3.02
N GLU A 206 9.28 -18.46 3.77
CA GLU A 206 8.52 -19.68 3.45
C GLU A 206 7.04 -19.45 3.67
N LYS A 207 6.68 -18.93 4.85
CA LYS A 207 5.30 -18.60 5.18
C LYS A 207 4.70 -17.57 4.24
N TYR A 208 5.44 -16.50 3.92
CA TYR A 208 5.05 -15.53 2.92
C TYR A 208 4.62 -16.18 1.59
N ARG A 209 5.44 -17.11 1.04
CA ARG A 209 5.13 -17.78 -0.22
C ARG A 209 3.87 -18.65 -0.14
N GLU A 210 3.64 -19.30 1.00
CA GLU A 210 2.46 -20.15 1.22
C GLU A 210 1.17 -19.35 1.27
N THR A 211 1.22 -18.15 1.85
CA THR A 211 0.02 -17.38 2.22
C THR A 211 -0.27 -16.21 1.29
N LEU A 212 0.71 -15.76 0.48
CA LEU A 212 0.61 -14.60 -0.42
C LEU A 212 -0.73 -14.52 -1.16
N TYR A 213 -1.12 -15.59 -1.82
CA TYR A 213 -2.33 -15.60 -2.63
C TYR A 213 -3.62 -15.45 -1.80
N GLU A 214 -3.76 -16.23 -0.74
CA GLU A 214 -4.96 -16.22 0.12
C GLU A 214 -5.07 -14.92 0.93
N ALA A 215 -3.95 -14.40 1.43
CA ALA A 215 -3.91 -13.13 2.13
C ALA A 215 -4.29 -11.97 1.19
N SER A 216 -3.80 -11.99 -0.06
CA SER A 216 -4.16 -11.03 -1.10
C SER A 216 -5.65 -11.04 -1.39
N LEU A 217 -6.25 -12.22 -1.60
CA LEU A 217 -7.69 -12.34 -1.82
C LEU A 217 -8.52 -11.85 -0.64
N LYS A 218 -8.06 -12.10 0.58
CA LYS A 218 -8.73 -11.62 1.79
C LYS A 218 -8.73 -10.09 1.86
N CYS A 219 -7.61 -9.47 1.55
CA CYS A 219 -7.47 -8.02 1.47
C CYS A 219 -8.40 -7.40 0.40
N LEU A 220 -8.46 -7.99 -0.79
CA LEU A 220 -9.29 -7.53 -1.91
C LEU A 220 -10.79 -7.46 -1.58
N ARG A 221 -11.30 -8.36 -0.72
CA ARG A 221 -12.71 -8.33 -0.27
C ARG A 221 -13.06 -7.07 0.52
N TYR A 222 -12.11 -6.50 1.24
CA TYR A 222 -12.31 -5.21 1.93
C TYR A 222 -12.13 -4.03 0.96
N LEU A 223 -11.22 -4.17 0.01
CA LEU A 223 -10.95 -3.15 -1.00
C LEU A 223 -12.21 -2.74 -1.77
N GLU A 224 -13.05 -3.68 -2.15
CA GLU A 224 -14.28 -3.40 -2.90
C GLU A 224 -15.20 -2.42 -2.14
N ARG A 225 -15.29 -2.54 -0.80
CA ARG A 225 -16.08 -1.62 0.03
C ARG A 225 -15.50 -0.20 0.11
N VAL A 226 -14.24 -0.04 -0.25
CA VAL A 226 -13.56 1.27 -0.30
C VAL A 226 -13.71 1.90 -1.67
N ILE A 227 -13.77 1.09 -2.72
CA ILE A 227 -13.94 1.53 -4.10
C ILE A 227 -15.39 1.92 -4.38
N LEU A 228 -16.34 1.10 -3.97
CA LEU A 228 -17.79 1.27 -4.19
C LEU A 228 -18.46 2.05 -3.06
#